data_51940d9c51aadaad399960da164451ec
#
_entry.id   51940d9c51aadaad399960da164451ec
#
_cell.length_a   1.000
_cell.length_b   1.000
_cell.length_c   1.000
_cell.angle_alpha   90.00
_cell.angle_beta   90.00
_cell.angle_gamma   90.00
#
_symmetry.space_group_name_H-M   'P 1'
#
loop_
_entity.id
_entity.type
_entity.pdbx_description
1 polymer ?
#
loop_
_entity_poly.entity_id
_entity_poly.type
_entity_poly.pdbx_seq_one_letter_code
_entity_poly.pdbx_strand_id
1 'polypeptide(L)'
;MGKLFDKLTKKLDAKRRPYCAALVAAAGCSSRMGGTDKLTSLLCGVPVLVRTLTALDRAELVDEIVVAVHPERLEELAGLCARAGLQKPVRVVEGGKDRPSSVLLAALAADERAELLAVHDGARPLICPEQVDEMIRLGQWTYAAAPALPVTDTVKVADMQGLVQSTPDRKTLFAVQTPQVFQANILKAALQSAMDAGAELTDDCSAVERLGKEVYLTAGWRENIKITTPEDLTIAEALLRERENRT
;
A
#
# COMPACT_ATOMS: atom_id res chain seq x y z
N MET A 1 -12.92 -0.63 20.00
CA MET A 1 -12.06 -1.49 19.14
C MET A 1 -10.83 -2.06 19.83
N GLY A 2 -10.14 -1.35 20.76
CA GLY A 2 -8.89 -1.82 21.38
C GLY A 2 -8.95 -3.14 22.16
N LYS A 3 -10.01 -3.41 22.93
CA LYS A 3 -10.05 -4.59 23.81
C LYS A 3 -10.20 -5.95 23.10
N LEU A 4 -10.77 -5.99 21.89
CA LEU A 4 -10.84 -7.21 21.08
C LEU A 4 -9.49 -7.50 20.42
N PHE A 5 -8.82 -6.43 20.00
CA PHE A 5 -7.48 -6.47 19.41
C PHE A 5 -6.45 -6.99 20.43
N ASP A 6 -6.45 -6.46 21.66
CA ASP A 6 -5.53 -6.91 22.74
C ASP A 6 -5.74 -8.38 23.15
N LYS A 7 -6.97 -8.91 23.02
CA LYS A 7 -7.25 -10.34 23.28
C LYS A 7 -6.77 -11.24 22.14
N LEU A 8 -6.85 -10.77 20.90
CA LEU A 8 -6.40 -11.51 19.73
C LEU A 8 -4.86 -11.55 19.69
N THR A 9 -4.19 -10.43 19.96
CA THR A 9 -2.72 -10.37 19.98
C THR A 9 -2.09 -11.24 21.05
N LYS A 10 -2.70 -11.40 22.24
CA LYS A 10 -2.20 -12.28 23.31
C LYS A 10 -2.31 -13.79 23.02
N LYS A 11 -3.09 -14.20 22.03
CA LYS A 11 -3.15 -15.61 21.55
C LYS A 11 -2.12 -15.93 20.46
N LEU A 12 -1.34 -14.94 20.05
CA LEU A 12 -0.47 -14.93 18.87
C LEU A 12 0.87 -15.64 19.05
N ASP A 13 1.35 -15.80 20.29
CA ASP A 13 2.71 -16.29 20.57
C ASP A 13 2.92 -17.80 20.30
N ALA A 14 1.92 -18.52 19.81
CA ALA A 14 1.98 -19.97 19.66
C ALA A 14 1.89 -20.50 18.22
N LYS A 15 1.70 -19.66 17.18
CA LYS A 15 1.64 -20.11 15.79
C LYS A 15 2.89 -19.67 15.02
N ARG A 16 3.36 -20.56 14.12
CA ARG A 16 4.41 -20.25 13.15
C ARG A 16 4.08 -18.92 12.45
N ARG A 17 5.03 -18.01 12.43
CA ARG A 17 4.95 -16.74 11.70
C ARG A 17 4.72 -17.03 10.20
N PRO A 18 3.66 -16.48 9.56
CA PRO A 18 3.43 -16.65 8.13
C PRO A 18 4.51 -15.90 7.34
N TYR A 19 4.90 -16.44 6.19
CA TYR A 19 5.74 -15.74 5.23
C TYR A 19 4.95 -14.63 4.56
N CYS A 20 5.46 -13.39 4.60
CA CYS A 20 4.80 -12.22 4.05
C CYS A 20 5.65 -11.57 2.96
N ALA A 21 5.08 -11.43 1.76
CA ALA A 21 5.66 -10.65 0.68
C ALA A 21 5.04 -9.24 0.66
N ALA A 22 5.90 -8.22 0.68
CA ALA A 22 5.48 -6.84 0.41
C ALA A 22 5.44 -6.59 -1.10
N LEU A 23 4.28 -6.21 -1.63
CA LEU A 23 4.07 -5.89 -3.04
C LEU A 23 4.02 -4.38 -3.21
N VAL A 24 4.95 -3.80 -3.94
CA VAL A 24 5.04 -2.34 -4.13
C VAL A 24 4.49 -1.96 -5.49
N ALA A 25 3.36 -1.25 -5.48
CA ALA A 25 2.75 -0.69 -6.69
C ALA A 25 3.52 0.57 -7.13
N ALA A 26 4.33 0.43 -8.17
CA ALA A 26 5.22 1.47 -8.69
C ALA A 26 5.10 1.67 -10.23
N ALA A 27 4.06 1.08 -10.87
CA ALA A 27 3.84 1.16 -12.32
C ALA A 27 3.01 2.37 -12.77
N GLY A 28 2.43 3.15 -11.84
CA GLY A 28 1.55 4.27 -12.16
C GLY A 28 2.29 5.47 -12.75
N CYS A 29 1.69 6.11 -13.77
CA CYS A 29 2.18 7.34 -14.39
C CYS A 29 2.07 8.54 -13.45
N SER A 30 3.09 9.39 -13.43
CA SER A 30 3.15 10.62 -12.60
C SER A 30 2.48 11.84 -13.27
N SER A 31 1.31 11.66 -13.90
CA SER A 31 0.65 12.69 -14.73
C SER A 31 0.38 14.01 -13.99
N ARG A 32 0.21 14.00 -12.68
CA ARG A 32 -0.06 15.18 -11.84
C ARG A 32 1.20 15.87 -11.29
N MET A 33 2.38 15.37 -11.60
CA MET A 33 3.67 15.89 -11.12
C MET A 33 4.35 16.88 -12.09
N GLY A 34 3.62 17.42 -13.08
CA GLY A 34 4.18 18.41 -14.02
C GLY A 34 5.39 17.93 -14.82
N GLY A 35 5.47 16.63 -15.14
CA GLY A 35 6.59 16.04 -15.88
C GLY A 35 7.71 15.45 -15.00
N THR A 36 7.66 15.67 -13.69
CA THR A 36 8.61 15.06 -12.74
C THR A 36 8.07 13.70 -12.28
N ASP A 37 8.94 12.70 -12.19
CA ASP A 37 8.51 11.41 -11.65
C ASP A 37 8.57 11.38 -10.13
N LYS A 38 7.42 11.13 -9.52
CA LYS A 38 7.27 11.08 -8.06
C LYS A 38 8.14 10.02 -7.37
N LEU A 39 8.43 8.88 -8.03
CA LEU A 39 9.16 7.77 -7.42
C LEU A 39 10.66 8.06 -7.29
N THR A 40 11.21 8.79 -8.26
CA THR A 40 12.63 9.20 -8.28
C THR A 40 12.86 10.60 -7.73
N SER A 41 11.78 11.37 -7.47
CA SER A 41 11.88 12.65 -6.78
C SER A 41 12.57 12.49 -5.42
N LEU A 42 13.45 13.42 -5.09
CA LEU A 42 14.20 13.40 -3.84
C LEU A 42 13.36 13.95 -2.69
N LEU A 43 13.28 13.21 -1.63
CA LEU A 43 12.69 13.62 -0.35
C LEU A 43 13.82 13.65 0.69
N CYS A 44 14.25 14.83 1.12
CA CYS A 44 15.45 15.02 1.94
C CYS A 44 16.66 14.21 1.40
N GLY A 45 16.97 14.38 0.12
CA GLY A 45 18.14 13.77 -0.54
C GLY A 45 18.03 12.28 -0.91
N VAL A 46 16.93 11.60 -0.59
CA VAL A 46 16.71 10.18 -0.89
C VAL A 46 15.48 10.03 -1.79
N PRO A 47 15.54 9.23 -2.87
CA PRO A 47 14.36 8.99 -3.72
C PRO A 47 13.16 8.46 -2.94
N VAL A 48 11.96 8.93 -3.28
CA VAL A 48 10.69 8.53 -2.64
C VAL A 48 10.54 7.02 -2.60
N LEU A 49 10.77 6.33 -3.72
CA LEU A 49 10.68 4.86 -3.77
C LEU A 49 11.67 4.20 -2.81
N VAL A 50 12.91 4.68 -2.74
CA VAL A 50 13.93 4.11 -1.85
C VAL A 50 13.53 4.25 -0.38
N ARG A 51 12.93 5.38 0.02
CA ARG A 51 12.40 5.54 1.38
C ARG A 51 11.30 4.54 1.68
N THR A 52 10.36 4.36 0.77
CA THR A 52 9.30 3.36 0.89
C THR A 52 9.89 1.95 1.06
N LEU A 53 10.82 1.57 0.18
CA LEU A 53 11.46 0.27 0.24
C LEU A 53 12.26 0.07 1.53
N THR A 54 12.95 1.10 2.01
CA THR A 54 13.70 1.04 3.28
C THR A 54 12.79 0.78 4.48
N ALA A 55 11.59 1.37 4.50
CA ALA A 55 10.62 1.10 5.57
C ALA A 55 10.12 -0.35 5.54
N LEU A 56 9.84 -0.90 4.36
CA LEU A 56 9.45 -2.30 4.19
C LEU A 56 10.60 -3.27 4.51
N ASP A 57 11.83 -2.91 4.13
CA ASP A 57 13.03 -3.69 4.42
C ASP A 57 13.31 -3.80 5.93
N ARG A 58 13.02 -2.73 6.69
CA ARG A 58 13.20 -2.70 8.15
C ARG A 58 12.05 -3.32 8.93
N ALA A 59 10.88 -3.54 8.31
CA ALA A 59 9.75 -4.18 8.98
C ALA A 59 10.08 -5.64 9.29
N GLU A 60 9.87 -6.07 10.54
CA GLU A 60 10.29 -7.41 11.00
C GLU A 60 9.51 -8.55 10.35
N LEU A 61 8.24 -8.30 9.99
CA LEU A 61 7.32 -9.31 9.49
C LEU A 61 7.28 -9.40 7.95
N VAL A 62 8.03 -8.57 7.24
CA VAL A 62 8.23 -8.69 5.79
C VAL A 62 9.40 -9.63 5.52
N ASP A 63 9.23 -10.59 4.61
CA ASP A 63 10.26 -11.57 4.24
C ASP A 63 10.91 -11.27 2.88
N GLU A 64 10.14 -10.71 1.95
CA GLU A 64 10.61 -10.27 0.63
C GLU A 64 9.84 -9.05 0.15
N ILE A 65 10.39 -8.38 -0.86
CA ILE A 65 9.77 -7.21 -1.50
C ILE A 65 9.68 -7.47 -3.01
N VAL A 66 8.49 -7.32 -3.59
CA VAL A 66 8.29 -7.40 -5.05
C VAL A 66 7.78 -6.04 -5.53
N VAL A 67 8.51 -5.41 -6.45
CA VAL A 67 8.21 -4.07 -6.96
C VAL A 67 7.69 -4.17 -8.40
N ALA A 68 6.41 -3.86 -8.62
CA ALA A 68 5.85 -3.78 -9.97
C ALA A 68 6.05 -2.38 -10.54
N VAL A 69 6.79 -2.25 -11.64
CA VAL A 69 7.16 -0.98 -12.26
C VAL A 69 6.63 -0.90 -13.70
N HIS A 70 6.52 0.32 -14.24
CA HIS A 70 6.18 0.48 -15.65
C HIS A 70 7.25 -0.19 -16.53
N PRO A 71 6.88 -0.95 -17.59
CA PRO A 71 7.85 -1.68 -18.42
C PRO A 71 9.01 -0.81 -18.94
N GLU A 72 8.71 0.41 -19.41
CA GLU A 72 9.72 1.36 -19.91
C GLU A 72 10.72 1.83 -18.84
N ARG A 73 10.42 1.58 -17.56
CA ARG A 73 11.26 2.02 -16.44
C ARG A 73 11.88 0.86 -15.67
N LEU A 74 11.76 -0.36 -16.20
CA LEU A 74 12.23 -1.55 -15.51
C LEU A 74 13.73 -1.46 -15.16
N GLU A 75 14.57 -1.15 -16.15
CA GLU A 75 16.03 -1.07 -15.95
C GLU A 75 16.42 0.04 -14.96
N GLU A 76 15.82 1.21 -15.11
CA GLU A 76 16.08 2.37 -14.24
C GLU A 76 15.75 2.06 -12.79
N LEU A 77 14.52 1.57 -12.52
CA LEU A 77 14.04 1.33 -11.17
C LEU A 77 14.66 0.07 -10.56
N ALA A 78 14.97 -0.95 -11.36
CA ALA A 78 15.75 -2.10 -10.90
C ALA A 78 17.15 -1.67 -10.46
N GLY A 79 17.82 -0.83 -11.24
CA GLY A 79 19.10 -0.24 -10.87
C GLY A 79 19.03 0.63 -9.61
N LEU A 80 17.93 1.38 -9.42
CA LEU A 80 17.69 2.14 -8.20
C LEU A 80 17.51 1.23 -6.98
N CYS A 81 16.70 0.18 -7.08
CA CYS A 81 16.50 -0.82 -6.02
C CYS A 81 17.80 -1.53 -5.65
N ALA A 82 18.61 -1.93 -6.63
CA ALA A 82 19.88 -2.62 -6.41
C ALA A 82 20.89 -1.76 -5.63
N ARG A 83 20.85 -0.43 -5.82
CA ARG A 83 21.74 0.52 -5.12
C ARG A 83 21.19 0.98 -3.77
N ALA A 84 19.97 0.60 -3.40
CA ALA A 84 19.31 1.09 -2.18
C ALA A 84 19.88 0.45 -0.89
N GLY A 85 20.73 -0.56 -0.97
CA GLY A 85 21.35 -1.21 0.20
C GLY A 85 20.36 -2.01 1.07
N LEU A 86 19.28 -2.52 0.46
CA LEU A 86 18.26 -3.31 1.14
C LEU A 86 18.80 -4.68 1.54
N GLN A 87 18.35 -5.20 2.68
CA GLN A 87 18.84 -6.48 3.24
C GLN A 87 17.96 -7.67 2.82
N LYS A 88 16.67 -7.41 2.61
CA LYS A 88 15.73 -8.46 2.19
C LYS A 88 15.81 -8.71 0.69
N PRO A 89 15.40 -9.90 0.21
CA PRO A 89 15.27 -10.16 -1.21
C PRO A 89 14.33 -9.14 -1.86
N VAL A 90 14.81 -8.48 -2.91
CA VAL A 90 14.02 -7.54 -3.71
C VAL A 90 13.95 -8.05 -5.14
N ARG A 91 12.74 -8.17 -5.66
CA ARG A 91 12.48 -8.53 -7.05
C ARG A 91 11.73 -7.39 -7.73
N VAL A 92 12.24 -6.92 -8.85
CA VAL A 92 11.55 -5.91 -9.68
C VAL A 92 10.95 -6.62 -10.88
N VAL A 93 9.66 -6.38 -11.14
CA VAL A 93 8.90 -7.02 -12.21
C VAL A 93 8.17 -5.97 -13.05
N GLU A 94 7.87 -6.32 -14.29
CA GLU A 94 7.02 -5.49 -15.13
C GLU A 94 5.60 -5.46 -14.57
N GLY A 95 5.05 -4.27 -14.44
CA GLY A 95 3.64 -4.04 -14.15
C GLY A 95 2.77 -4.22 -15.38
N GLY A 96 1.47 -4.36 -15.14
CA GLY A 96 0.47 -4.45 -16.19
C GLY A 96 -0.04 -3.08 -16.66
N LYS A 97 -1.08 -3.12 -17.47
CA LYS A 97 -1.71 -1.93 -18.06
C LYS A 97 -2.37 -0.98 -17.04
N ASP A 98 -2.70 -1.50 -15.88
CA ASP A 98 -3.37 -0.78 -14.79
C ASP A 98 -2.83 -1.23 -13.42
N ARG A 99 -3.33 -0.61 -12.34
CA ARG A 99 -2.88 -0.92 -10.98
C ARG A 99 -3.24 -2.37 -10.57
N PRO A 100 -4.48 -2.87 -10.77
CA PRO A 100 -4.82 -4.25 -10.43
C PRO A 100 -3.96 -5.30 -11.13
N SER A 101 -3.73 -5.15 -12.44
CA SER A 101 -2.87 -6.08 -13.19
C SER A 101 -1.42 -6.02 -12.73
N SER A 102 -0.91 -4.84 -12.37
CA SER A 102 0.44 -4.70 -11.81
C SER A 102 0.58 -5.41 -10.46
N VAL A 103 -0.43 -5.28 -9.58
CA VAL A 103 -0.43 -5.96 -8.28
C VAL A 103 -0.55 -7.47 -8.45
N LEU A 104 -1.38 -7.95 -9.40
CA LEU A 104 -1.48 -9.39 -9.68
C LEU A 104 -0.15 -9.97 -10.19
N LEU A 105 0.53 -9.27 -11.11
CA LEU A 105 1.85 -9.70 -11.61
C LEU A 105 2.88 -9.76 -10.47
N ALA A 106 2.91 -8.76 -9.59
CA ALA A 106 3.76 -8.80 -8.41
C ALA A 106 3.40 -9.96 -7.46
N ALA A 107 2.10 -10.21 -7.24
CA ALA A 107 1.63 -11.31 -6.41
C ALA A 107 1.99 -12.69 -6.97
N LEU A 108 1.99 -12.85 -8.29
CA LEU A 108 2.39 -14.09 -8.96
C LEU A 108 3.92 -14.28 -8.94
N ALA A 109 4.69 -13.19 -8.89
CA ALA A 109 6.15 -13.23 -8.79
C ALA A 109 6.67 -13.40 -7.36
N ALA A 110 5.82 -13.26 -6.34
CA ALA A 110 6.16 -13.51 -4.95
C ALA A 110 6.50 -14.98 -4.71
N ASP A 111 7.30 -15.24 -3.67
CA ASP A 111 7.66 -16.61 -3.27
C ASP A 111 6.39 -17.45 -3.02
N GLU A 112 6.40 -18.72 -3.43
CA GLU A 112 5.27 -19.64 -3.27
C GLU A 112 4.90 -19.88 -1.80
N ARG A 113 5.83 -19.65 -0.89
CA ARG A 113 5.61 -19.71 0.57
C ARG A 113 4.80 -18.54 1.11
N ALA A 114 4.58 -17.48 0.32
CA ALA A 114 3.86 -16.31 0.79
C ALA A 114 2.41 -16.65 1.17
N GLU A 115 2.13 -16.62 2.45
CA GLU A 115 0.80 -16.80 3.03
C GLU A 115 0.04 -15.47 3.10
N LEU A 116 0.81 -14.35 3.25
CA LEU A 116 0.30 -12.98 3.27
C LEU A 116 0.95 -12.12 2.19
N LEU A 117 0.17 -11.21 1.65
CA LEU A 117 0.62 -10.17 0.71
C LEU A 117 0.27 -8.80 1.28
N ALA A 118 1.29 -7.96 1.49
CA ALA A 118 1.15 -6.59 1.94
C ALA A 118 1.32 -5.63 0.76
N VAL A 119 0.22 -5.17 0.17
CA VAL A 119 0.27 -4.27 -0.98
C VAL A 119 0.45 -2.83 -0.53
N HIS A 120 1.52 -2.19 -0.98
CA HIS A 120 1.85 -0.82 -0.61
C HIS A 120 2.12 0.07 -1.83
N ASP A 121 1.67 1.32 -1.77
CA ASP A 121 1.97 2.31 -2.80
C ASP A 121 3.45 2.73 -2.72
N GLY A 122 4.21 2.62 -3.82
CA GLY A 122 5.61 3.06 -3.89
C GLY A 122 5.83 4.55 -3.61
N ALA A 123 4.75 5.34 -3.67
CA ALA A 123 4.75 6.78 -3.40
C ALA A 123 4.23 7.15 -1.98
N ARG A 124 4.32 6.23 -0.99
CA ARG A 124 4.05 6.52 0.43
C ARG A 124 5.31 6.35 1.27
N PRO A 125 6.26 7.29 1.18
CA PRO A 125 7.60 7.13 1.76
C PRO A 125 7.67 7.30 3.28
N LEU A 126 6.58 7.71 3.93
CA LEU A 126 6.56 8.03 5.36
C LEU A 126 5.97 6.94 6.23
N ILE A 127 5.62 5.77 5.67
CA ILE A 127 5.23 4.60 6.46
C ILE A 127 6.37 4.18 7.40
N CYS A 128 6.04 3.79 8.64
CA CYS A 128 7.02 3.26 9.57
C CYS A 128 7.05 1.73 9.57
N PRO A 129 8.19 1.08 9.82
CA PRO A 129 8.29 -0.37 9.88
C PRO A 129 7.28 -1.01 10.83
N GLU A 130 7.09 -0.41 12.00
CA GLU A 130 6.15 -0.89 13.04
C GLU A 130 4.69 -0.87 12.57
N GLN A 131 4.34 0.12 11.73
CA GLN A 131 3.01 0.24 11.12
C GLN A 131 2.77 -0.86 10.07
N VAL A 132 3.81 -1.21 9.32
CA VAL A 132 3.77 -2.35 8.39
C VAL A 132 3.55 -3.65 9.17
N ASP A 133 4.31 -3.87 10.23
CA ASP A 133 4.19 -5.04 11.08
C ASP A 133 2.81 -5.13 11.76
N GLU A 134 2.26 -4.01 12.21
CA GLU A 134 0.90 -3.94 12.77
C GLU A 134 -0.13 -4.44 11.76
N MET A 135 -0.05 -3.98 10.51
CA MET A 135 -0.95 -4.41 9.45
C MET A 135 -0.80 -5.89 9.10
N ILE A 136 0.44 -6.41 9.06
CA ILE A 136 0.69 -7.83 8.80
C ILE A 136 0.12 -8.69 9.93
N ARG A 137 0.29 -8.29 11.19
CA ARG A 137 -0.34 -8.99 12.33
C ARG A 137 -1.85 -9.05 12.21
N LEU A 138 -2.50 -7.97 11.78
CA LEU A 138 -3.95 -7.96 11.56
C LEU A 138 -4.34 -8.88 10.39
N GLY A 139 -3.60 -8.84 9.28
CA GLY A 139 -3.83 -9.68 8.10
C GLY A 139 -3.77 -11.18 8.36
N GLN A 140 -3.10 -11.64 9.42
CA GLN A 140 -3.08 -13.05 9.82
C GLN A 140 -4.47 -13.60 10.22
N TRP A 141 -5.39 -12.72 10.62
CA TRP A 141 -6.69 -13.07 11.18
C TRP A 141 -7.87 -12.65 10.31
N THR A 142 -7.60 -11.97 9.22
CA THR A 142 -8.60 -11.44 8.32
C THR A 142 -8.37 -11.94 6.89
N TYR A 143 -9.37 -11.84 6.04
CA TYR A 143 -9.16 -12.05 4.60
C TYR A 143 -8.45 -10.87 3.97
N ALA A 144 -8.80 -9.67 4.44
CA ALA A 144 -8.22 -8.41 4.03
C ALA A 144 -8.27 -7.39 5.17
N ALA A 145 -7.22 -6.57 5.30
CA ALA A 145 -7.17 -5.46 6.24
C ALA A 145 -6.50 -4.24 5.60
N ALA A 146 -7.01 -3.06 5.91
CA ALA A 146 -6.47 -1.80 5.43
C ALA A 146 -6.48 -0.72 6.51
N PRO A 147 -5.45 0.13 6.59
CA PRO A 147 -5.48 1.31 7.43
C PRO A 147 -6.33 2.40 6.76
N ALA A 148 -7.11 3.12 7.55
CA ALA A 148 -7.97 4.17 7.05
C ALA A 148 -8.12 5.34 8.02
N LEU A 149 -8.27 6.55 7.49
CA LEU A 149 -8.55 7.75 8.26
C LEU A 149 -10.01 8.15 8.10
N PRO A 150 -10.70 8.53 9.20
CA PRO A 150 -12.03 9.13 9.08
C PRO A 150 -11.95 10.39 8.21
N VAL A 151 -12.90 10.57 7.32
CA VAL A 151 -13.01 11.80 6.51
C VAL A 151 -13.41 12.96 7.41
N THR A 152 -12.65 14.06 7.34
CA THR A 152 -12.88 15.27 8.16
C THR A 152 -13.81 16.27 7.49
N ASP A 153 -13.72 16.40 6.17
CA ASP A 153 -14.50 17.34 5.40
C ASP A 153 -15.91 16.80 5.06
N THR A 154 -16.82 17.71 4.72
CA THR A 154 -18.13 17.29 4.20
C THR A 154 -17.97 16.80 2.77
N VAL A 155 -18.32 15.53 2.53
CA VAL A 155 -18.32 14.91 1.19
C VAL A 155 -19.67 15.14 0.53
N LYS A 156 -19.65 15.54 -0.74
CA LYS A 156 -20.81 15.64 -1.61
C LYS A 156 -20.71 14.63 -2.74
N VAL A 157 -21.81 13.95 -3.04
CA VAL A 157 -21.97 13.23 -4.30
C VAL A 157 -22.61 14.20 -5.28
N ALA A 158 -21.96 14.43 -6.41
CA ALA A 158 -22.44 15.36 -7.45
C ALA A 158 -22.42 14.67 -8.81
N ASP A 159 -23.25 15.12 -9.73
CA ASP A 159 -23.21 14.71 -11.13
C ASP A 159 -22.07 15.42 -11.90
N MET A 160 -21.96 15.12 -13.20
CA MET A 160 -20.91 15.70 -14.06
C MET A 160 -21.07 17.20 -14.28
N GLN A 161 -22.24 17.78 -14.01
CA GLN A 161 -22.54 19.22 -14.07
C GLN A 161 -22.20 19.93 -12.76
N GLY A 162 -21.80 19.18 -11.71
CA GLY A 162 -21.49 19.71 -10.39
C GLY A 162 -22.72 19.89 -9.49
N LEU A 163 -23.91 19.41 -9.91
CA LEU A 163 -25.13 19.49 -9.09
C LEU A 163 -25.09 18.40 -8.01
N VAL A 164 -25.25 18.83 -6.75
CA VAL A 164 -25.20 17.92 -5.59
C VAL A 164 -26.41 16.98 -5.60
N GLN A 165 -26.16 15.69 -5.59
CA GLN A 165 -27.15 14.61 -5.54
C GLN A 165 -27.41 14.14 -4.10
N SER A 166 -26.36 14.05 -3.27
CA SER A 166 -26.48 13.63 -1.88
C SER A 166 -25.31 14.10 -1.02
N THR A 167 -25.48 14.01 0.29
CA THR A 167 -24.44 14.27 1.29
C THR A 167 -24.37 13.05 2.22
N PRO A 168 -23.42 12.12 2.02
CA PRO A 168 -23.25 10.96 2.89
C PRO A 168 -22.92 11.36 4.33
N ASP A 169 -23.32 10.52 5.30
CA ASP A 169 -22.89 10.72 6.68
C ASP A 169 -21.37 10.46 6.79
N ARG A 170 -20.59 11.53 7.03
CA ARG A 170 -19.12 11.42 7.14
C ARG A 170 -18.63 10.47 8.23
N LYS A 171 -19.47 10.15 9.22
CA LYS A 171 -19.12 9.17 10.28
C LYS A 171 -18.91 7.76 9.72
N THR A 172 -19.44 7.47 8.54
CA THR A 172 -19.30 6.19 7.86
C THR A 172 -18.26 6.22 6.73
N LEU A 173 -17.63 7.39 6.50
CA LEU A 173 -16.67 7.58 5.41
C LEU A 173 -15.23 7.53 5.91
N PHE A 174 -14.42 6.72 5.23
CA PHE A 174 -13.02 6.54 5.53
C PHE A 174 -12.16 6.68 4.27
N ALA A 175 -11.04 7.39 4.39
CA ALA A 175 -10.01 7.47 3.36
C ALA A 175 -9.00 6.34 3.59
N VAL A 176 -9.02 5.35 2.70
CA VAL A 176 -8.20 4.14 2.82
C VAL A 176 -6.76 4.42 2.41
N GLN A 177 -5.82 3.88 3.17
CA GLN A 177 -4.39 3.95 2.90
C GLN A 177 -3.82 2.56 2.55
N THR A 178 -2.50 2.48 2.41
CA THR A 178 -1.73 1.24 2.33
C THR A 178 -0.63 1.24 3.41
N PRO A 179 -0.10 0.06 3.85
CA PRO A 179 -0.26 -1.26 3.22
C PRO A 179 -1.64 -1.86 3.45
N GLN A 180 -2.22 -2.45 2.40
CA GLN A 180 -3.38 -3.31 2.48
C GLN A 180 -2.87 -4.76 2.55
N VAL A 181 -3.25 -5.51 3.57
CA VAL A 181 -2.73 -6.85 3.81
C VAL A 181 -3.81 -7.89 3.58
N PHE A 182 -3.45 -8.94 2.84
CA PHE A 182 -4.37 -9.96 2.38
C PHE A 182 -3.81 -11.36 2.59
N GLN A 183 -4.69 -12.35 2.73
CA GLN A 183 -4.31 -13.73 2.49
C GLN A 183 -3.98 -13.90 1.00
N ALA A 184 -2.81 -14.51 0.70
CA ALA A 184 -2.25 -14.52 -0.66
C ALA A 184 -3.17 -15.16 -1.71
N ASN A 185 -3.80 -16.29 -1.37
CA ASN A 185 -4.74 -16.99 -2.24
C ASN A 185 -6.01 -16.15 -2.50
N ILE A 186 -6.47 -15.40 -1.50
CA ILE A 186 -7.68 -14.56 -1.64
C ILE A 186 -7.40 -13.38 -2.57
N LEU A 187 -6.28 -12.67 -2.37
CA LEU A 187 -5.94 -11.53 -3.24
C LEU A 187 -5.74 -11.97 -4.70
N LYS A 188 -4.95 -13.04 -4.92
CA LYS A 188 -4.71 -13.58 -6.27
C LYS A 188 -6.02 -13.94 -6.97
N ALA A 189 -6.92 -14.66 -6.29
CA ALA A 189 -8.21 -15.04 -6.85
C ALA A 189 -9.12 -13.82 -7.10
N ALA A 190 -9.12 -12.83 -6.19
CA ALA A 190 -9.93 -11.63 -6.28
C ALA A 190 -9.53 -10.76 -7.49
N LEU A 191 -8.24 -10.51 -7.63
CA LEU A 191 -7.71 -9.72 -8.75
C LEU A 191 -7.95 -10.43 -10.09
N GLN A 192 -7.70 -11.75 -10.18
CA GLN A 192 -7.95 -12.51 -11.40
C GLN A 192 -9.43 -12.46 -11.79
N SER A 193 -10.34 -12.74 -10.84
CA SER A 193 -11.79 -12.70 -11.07
C SER A 193 -12.28 -11.31 -11.51
N ALA A 194 -11.74 -10.25 -10.93
CA ALA A 194 -12.09 -8.88 -11.30
C ALA A 194 -11.61 -8.54 -12.72
N MET A 195 -10.39 -8.97 -13.08
CA MET A 195 -9.83 -8.78 -14.43
C MET A 195 -10.63 -9.56 -15.49
N ASP A 196 -10.98 -10.81 -15.22
CA ASP A 196 -11.78 -11.66 -16.13
C ASP A 196 -13.17 -11.05 -16.36
N ALA A 197 -13.73 -10.38 -15.35
CA ALA A 197 -15.01 -9.67 -15.44
C ALA A 197 -14.90 -8.26 -16.05
N GLY A 198 -13.70 -7.77 -16.36
CA GLY A 198 -13.48 -6.39 -16.83
C GLY A 198 -13.91 -5.33 -15.80
N ALA A 199 -13.81 -5.64 -14.50
CA ALA A 199 -14.30 -4.76 -13.45
C ALA A 199 -13.32 -3.62 -13.18
N GLU A 200 -13.86 -2.41 -13.04
CA GLU A 200 -13.10 -1.27 -12.52
C GLU A 200 -12.92 -1.42 -11.01
N LEU A 201 -11.67 -1.34 -10.57
CA LEU A 201 -11.29 -1.39 -9.16
C LEU A 201 -10.69 -0.06 -8.73
N THR A 202 -11.07 0.40 -7.54
CA THR A 202 -10.51 1.62 -6.93
C THR A 202 -9.24 1.33 -6.13
N ASP A 203 -9.20 0.15 -5.48
CA ASP A 203 -8.06 -0.37 -4.71
C ASP A 203 -8.09 -1.91 -4.67
N ASP A 204 -7.16 -2.53 -3.93
CA ASP A 204 -7.08 -3.99 -3.86
C ASP A 204 -8.15 -4.58 -2.93
N CYS A 205 -8.62 -3.81 -1.94
CA CYS A 205 -9.73 -4.21 -1.08
C CYS A 205 -11.02 -4.38 -1.87
N SER A 206 -11.29 -3.50 -2.84
CA SER A 206 -12.49 -3.59 -3.69
C SER A 206 -12.54 -4.87 -4.52
N ALA A 207 -11.40 -5.46 -4.89
CA ALA A 207 -11.36 -6.77 -5.51
C ALA A 207 -11.84 -7.87 -4.56
N VAL A 208 -11.41 -7.83 -3.31
CA VAL A 208 -11.77 -8.80 -2.27
C VAL A 208 -13.25 -8.68 -1.87
N GLU A 209 -13.77 -7.46 -1.78
CA GLU A 209 -15.19 -7.18 -1.55
C GLU A 209 -16.08 -7.80 -2.66
N ARG A 210 -15.65 -7.73 -3.93
CA ARG A 210 -16.34 -8.37 -5.05
C ARG A 210 -16.45 -9.88 -4.93
N LEU A 211 -15.52 -10.55 -4.24
CA LEU A 211 -15.61 -11.96 -3.88
C LEU A 211 -16.54 -12.23 -2.69
N GLY A 212 -17.19 -11.20 -2.15
CA GLY A 212 -18.05 -11.31 -0.97
C GLY A 212 -17.27 -11.60 0.31
N LYS A 213 -15.97 -11.24 0.36
CA LYS A 213 -15.13 -11.36 1.56
C LYS A 213 -15.08 -10.06 2.34
N GLU A 214 -14.98 -10.19 3.66
CA GLU A 214 -14.90 -9.04 4.56
C GLU A 214 -13.55 -8.36 4.49
N VAL A 215 -13.56 -7.02 4.47
CA VAL A 215 -12.40 -6.14 4.59
C VAL A 215 -12.47 -5.42 5.92
N TYR A 216 -11.42 -5.51 6.71
CA TYR A 216 -11.34 -4.86 8.02
C TYR A 216 -10.55 -3.56 7.94
N LEU A 217 -11.18 -2.45 8.35
CA LEU A 217 -10.51 -1.17 8.47
C LEU A 217 -9.95 -1.00 9.89
N THR A 218 -8.68 -0.57 9.97
CA THR A 218 -8.05 -0.13 11.22
C THR A 218 -7.70 1.34 11.16
N ALA A 219 -7.26 1.91 12.29
CA ALA A 219 -6.81 3.30 12.31
C ALA A 219 -5.58 3.48 11.41
N GLY A 220 -5.68 4.43 10.49
CA GLY A 220 -4.57 4.85 9.63
C GLY A 220 -3.70 5.93 10.29
N TRP A 221 -2.66 6.35 9.60
CA TRP A 221 -1.67 7.30 10.09
C TRP A 221 -1.67 8.58 9.25
N ARG A 222 -1.85 9.74 9.90
CA ARG A 222 -1.93 11.03 9.20
C ARG A 222 -0.65 11.36 8.42
N GLU A 223 0.50 10.91 8.91
CA GLU A 223 1.80 11.10 8.27
C GLU A 223 2.02 10.17 7.06
N ASN A 224 1.26 9.08 6.92
CA ASN A 224 1.38 8.13 5.81
C ASN A 224 0.70 8.67 4.54
N ILE A 225 1.11 9.88 4.12
CA ILE A 225 0.58 10.54 2.94
C ILE A 225 1.11 9.88 1.66
N LYS A 226 0.32 9.99 0.58
CA LYS A 226 0.71 9.55 -0.76
C LYS A 226 1.19 10.75 -1.56
N ILE A 227 2.41 10.67 -2.07
CA ILE A 227 2.94 11.70 -2.98
C ILE A 227 2.20 11.60 -4.32
N THR A 228 1.44 12.64 -4.65
CA THR A 228 0.62 12.72 -5.86
C THR A 228 0.84 14.02 -6.62
N THR A 229 1.22 15.09 -5.90
CA THR A 229 1.51 16.42 -6.43
C THR A 229 2.85 16.94 -5.89
N PRO A 230 3.43 18.00 -6.48
CA PRO A 230 4.66 18.62 -5.95
C PRO A 230 4.51 19.15 -4.51
N GLU A 231 3.31 19.63 -4.15
CA GLU A 231 3.03 20.13 -2.80
C GLU A 231 3.14 19.02 -1.75
N ASP A 232 2.77 17.77 -2.12
CA ASP A 232 2.89 16.62 -1.23
C ASP A 232 4.35 16.34 -0.85
N LEU A 233 5.32 16.62 -1.74
CA LEU A 233 6.74 16.51 -1.43
C LEU A 233 7.15 17.51 -0.33
N THR A 234 6.70 18.75 -0.43
CA THR A 234 6.98 19.78 0.57
C THR A 234 6.41 19.39 1.94
N ILE A 235 5.16 18.88 1.95
CA ILE A 235 4.51 18.39 3.18
C ILE A 235 5.29 17.20 3.75
N ALA A 236 5.66 16.24 2.90
CA ALA A 236 6.43 15.07 3.29
C ALA A 236 7.79 15.43 3.89
N GLU A 237 8.50 16.42 3.31
CA GLU A 237 9.77 16.91 3.86
C GLU A 237 9.60 17.52 5.26
N ALA A 238 8.55 18.33 5.44
CA ALA A 238 8.26 18.93 6.74
C ALA A 238 7.98 17.87 7.81
N LEU A 239 7.14 16.87 7.48
CA LEU A 239 6.82 15.75 8.37
C LEU A 239 8.07 14.92 8.73
N LEU A 240 8.92 14.66 7.74
CA LEU A 240 10.15 13.89 7.95
C LEU A 240 11.13 14.59 8.86
N ARG A 241 11.39 15.90 8.64
CA ARG A 241 12.24 16.72 9.50
C ARG A 241 11.70 16.81 10.93
N GLU A 242 10.39 16.94 11.09
CA GLU A 242 9.77 16.94 12.42
C GLU A 242 9.96 15.59 13.13
N ARG A 243 9.87 14.47 12.40
CA ARG A 243 10.12 13.13 12.95
C ARG A 243 11.58 12.97 13.40
N GLU A 244 12.55 13.43 12.59
CA GLU A 244 13.98 13.38 12.90
C GLU A 244 14.33 14.23 14.14
N ASN A 245 13.64 15.36 14.36
CA ASN A 245 13.84 16.22 15.52
C ASN A 245 13.24 15.66 16.83
N ARG A 246 12.36 14.64 16.74
CA ARG A 246 11.75 14.00 17.93
C ARG A 246 12.55 12.76 18.41
N THR A 247 13.49 12.29 17.59
CA THR A 247 14.34 11.11 17.87
C THR A 247 15.67 11.53 18.45
#